data_5248030295d62f93dd16cb9756a7f30a
#
_entry.id   5248030295d62f93dd16cb9756a7f30a
#
_cell.length_a   1.000
_cell.length_b   1.000
_cell.length_c   1.000
_cell.angle_alpha   90.00
_cell.angle_beta   90.00
_cell.angle_gamma   90.00
#
_symmetry.space_group_name_H-M   'P 1'
#
loop_
_entity.id
_entity.type
_entity.pdbx_description
1 polymer ?
#
loop_
_entity_poly.entity_id
_entity_poly.type
_entity_poly.pdbx_seq_one_letter_code
_entity_poly.pdbx_strand_id
1 'polypeptide(L)'
;MSRKLSHYRWSVVSLLFFATTINYIDRNVIGILKPTLEQEFGWTENDYSRIVMAFTASYAFGLLAFGRFIDKIGSKLGYTIIIIFWSVAAILHAGVRSTLGFLGVRALLGLGESGNFPAALKAIAEWFPKRDRALATGIFNSGANIGAMIVPIVVPLLLAAFGWQMAFVVTGALGFVWLIFWVILYEIPSRHKKVSEAEVEYINSDAPANEATVDEPQLKWASLFSRKQTWVFIIGKFMTDPVWAFFLFWLPSYFSTKYNLSLTKPSIPLVVVYTMTTIGSIGGGWFSSWMIRKGFPIYRARKTALFVFALAVVPIFLIKYAPNIWVVVGFISVAAAAHQAWSANIYSVATDMFKNKDVSSVIGIGGMAGAVGGILFPLFIGNILEAAKSAGDITIGYNLIFGICSCAYLVAWILIHFINPTMSPAKG
;
A
#
# COMPACT_ATOMS: atom_id res chain seq x y z
N MET A 1 36.95 19.43 8.07
CA MET A 1 36.83 18.07 7.50
C MET A 1 35.37 17.83 7.18
N SER A 2 35.01 17.60 5.92
CA SER A 2 33.65 17.24 5.53
C SER A 2 33.32 15.85 6.13
N ARG A 3 32.44 15.80 7.15
CA ARG A 3 32.00 14.55 7.74
C ARG A 3 31.18 13.81 6.66
N LYS A 4 31.67 12.68 6.17
CA LYS A 4 30.99 11.88 5.13
C LYS A 4 29.68 11.29 5.69
N LEU A 5 28.59 11.38 4.90
CA LEU A 5 27.33 10.69 5.18
C LEU A 5 27.53 9.18 5.07
N SER A 6 27.05 8.42 6.03
CA SER A 6 27.10 6.94 6.00
C SER A 6 26.08 6.33 5.03
N HIS A 7 25.05 7.08 4.62
CA HIS A 7 23.95 6.64 3.76
C HIS A 7 23.18 5.39 4.26
N TYR A 8 23.29 5.12 5.57
CA TYR A 8 22.69 3.92 6.18
C TYR A 8 21.16 3.89 6.07
N ARG A 9 20.51 5.04 5.98
CA ARG A 9 19.06 5.16 5.79
C ARG A 9 18.54 4.37 4.59
N TRP A 10 19.34 4.23 3.54
CA TRP A 10 18.95 3.44 2.35
C TRP A 10 18.92 1.94 2.60
N SER A 11 19.78 1.43 3.51
CA SER A 11 19.70 0.04 3.98
C SER A 11 18.39 -0.20 4.74
N VAL A 12 17.92 0.78 5.52
CA VAL A 12 16.63 0.69 6.21
C VAL A 12 15.49 0.64 5.20
N VAL A 13 15.46 1.50 4.17
CA VAL A 13 14.45 1.43 3.11
C VAL A 13 14.47 0.09 2.38
N SER A 14 15.64 -0.47 2.13
CA SER A 14 15.75 -1.81 1.52
C SER A 14 15.12 -2.88 2.41
N LEU A 15 15.33 -2.84 3.73
CA LEU A 15 14.64 -3.73 4.66
C LEU A 15 13.12 -3.57 4.58
N LEU A 16 12.62 -2.32 4.58
CA LEU A 16 11.18 -2.06 4.49
C LEU A 16 10.59 -2.53 3.16
N PHE A 17 11.31 -2.35 2.05
CA PHE A 17 10.95 -2.86 0.73
C PHE A 17 10.79 -4.39 0.75
N PHE A 18 11.78 -5.13 1.27
CA PHE A 18 11.70 -6.59 1.35
C PHE A 18 10.61 -7.07 2.31
N ALA A 19 10.38 -6.38 3.44
CA ALA A 19 9.25 -6.70 4.32
C ALA A 19 7.92 -6.62 3.59
N THR A 20 7.70 -5.55 2.82
CA THR A 20 6.48 -5.38 2.05
C THR A 20 6.38 -6.38 0.90
N THR A 21 7.49 -6.72 0.27
CA THR A 21 7.53 -7.78 -0.74
C THR A 21 7.06 -9.12 -0.16
N ILE A 22 7.58 -9.54 0.99
CA ILE A 22 7.19 -10.77 1.68
C ILE A 22 5.71 -10.70 2.10
N ASN A 23 5.29 -9.59 2.69
CA ASN A 23 3.90 -9.37 3.09
C ASN A 23 2.92 -9.59 1.93
N TYR A 24 3.22 -9.05 0.74
CA TYR A 24 2.38 -9.25 -0.44
C TYR A 24 2.52 -10.62 -1.08
N ILE A 25 3.63 -11.32 -0.90
CA ILE A 25 3.75 -12.73 -1.25
C ILE A 25 2.77 -13.53 -0.40
N ASP A 26 2.85 -13.46 0.95
CA ASP A 26 1.99 -14.21 1.86
C ASP A 26 0.50 -13.96 1.62
N ARG A 27 0.13 -12.70 1.36
CA ARG A 27 -1.24 -12.30 1.04
C ARG A 27 -1.80 -12.99 -0.18
N ASN A 28 -1.00 -13.14 -1.25
CA ASN A 28 -1.46 -13.57 -2.55
C ASN A 28 -1.33 -15.08 -2.80
N VAL A 29 -0.62 -15.83 -1.95
CA VAL A 29 -0.47 -17.31 -2.07
C VAL A 29 -1.81 -18.01 -2.28
N ILE A 30 -2.82 -17.68 -1.47
CA ILE A 30 -4.13 -18.35 -1.53
C ILE A 30 -4.84 -18.14 -2.86
N GLY A 31 -4.63 -16.98 -3.51
CA GLY A 31 -5.23 -16.69 -4.81
C GLY A 31 -4.71 -17.62 -5.92
N ILE A 32 -3.42 -17.95 -5.88
CA ILE A 32 -2.82 -18.90 -6.83
C ILE A 32 -3.20 -20.33 -6.49
N LEU A 33 -3.30 -20.65 -5.20
CA LEU A 33 -3.68 -22.00 -4.75
C LEU A 33 -5.20 -22.26 -4.81
N LYS A 34 -6.03 -21.23 -5.09
CA LYS A 34 -7.49 -21.34 -5.10
C LYS A 34 -7.99 -22.61 -5.81
N PRO A 35 -7.62 -22.92 -7.07
CA PRO A 35 -8.15 -24.09 -7.77
C PRO A 35 -7.80 -25.41 -7.06
N THR A 36 -6.60 -25.53 -6.50
CA THR A 36 -6.17 -26.71 -5.77
C THR A 36 -6.94 -26.88 -4.47
N LEU A 37 -7.14 -25.77 -3.72
CA LEU A 37 -7.85 -25.79 -2.45
C LEU A 37 -9.37 -26.02 -2.65
N GLU A 38 -9.95 -25.46 -3.71
CA GLU A 38 -11.34 -25.74 -4.11
C GLU A 38 -11.56 -27.23 -4.40
N GLN A 39 -10.62 -27.86 -5.12
CA GLN A 39 -10.69 -29.29 -5.39
C GLN A 39 -10.52 -30.13 -4.13
N GLU A 40 -9.61 -29.76 -3.23
CA GLU A 40 -9.29 -30.56 -2.02
C GLU A 40 -10.34 -30.42 -0.92
N PHE A 41 -10.91 -29.22 -0.74
CA PHE A 41 -11.85 -28.93 0.33
C PHE A 41 -13.31 -28.77 -0.12
N GLY A 42 -13.58 -28.91 -1.41
CA GLY A 42 -14.93 -28.75 -1.98
C GLY A 42 -15.46 -27.32 -1.86
N TRP A 43 -14.58 -26.30 -1.91
CA TRP A 43 -15.03 -24.91 -1.77
C TRP A 43 -15.90 -24.46 -2.92
N THR A 44 -16.94 -23.74 -2.55
CA THR A 44 -17.72 -22.92 -3.49
C THR A 44 -17.08 -21.55 -3.67
N GLU A 45 -17.49 -20.81 -4.69
CA GLU A 45 -17.11 -19.40 -4.86
C GLU A 45 -17.47 -18.54 -3.62
N ASN A 46 -18.57 -18.89 -2.93
CA ASN A 46 -19.00 -18.22 -1.71
C ASN A 46 -18.05 -18.51 -0.55
N ASP A 47 -17.52 -19.72 -0.42
CA ASP A 47 -16.58 -20.08 0.63
C ASP A 47 -15.26 -19.31 0.45
N TYR A 48 -14.74 -19.30 -0.77
CA TYR A 48 -13.54 -18.51 -1.09
C TYR A 48 -13.76 -17.01 -0.85
N SER A 49 -14.90 -16.47 -1.28
CA SER A 49 -15.25 -15.07 -1.01
C SER A 49 -15.29 -14.74 0.47
N ARG A 50 -15.88 -15.61 1.31
CA ARG A 50 -15.88 -15.44 2.78
C ARG A 50 -14.48 -15.46 3.37
N ILE A 51 -13.60 -16.34 2.88
CA ILE A 51 -12.20 -16.42 3.31
C ILE A 51 -11.45 -15.12 2.98
N VAL A 52 -11.64 -14.56 1.78
CA VAL A 52 -11.05 -13.28 1.39
C VAL A 52 -11.63 -12.11 2.19
N MET A 53 -12.95 -12.13 2.44
CA MET A 53 -13.59 -11.11 3.29
C MET A 53 -13.10 -11.14 4.74
N ALA A 54 -12.86 -12.33 5.30
CA ALA A 54 -12.31 -12.46 6.66
C ALA A 54 -10.95 -11.78 6.78
N PHE A 55 -10.07 -11.95 5.78
CA PHE A 55 -8.81 -11.23 5.69
C PHE A 55 -9.02 -9.71 5.62
N THR A 56 -9.85 -9.25 4.69
CA THR A 56 -10.02 -7.81 4.42
C THR A 56 -10.63 -7.08 5.64
N ALA A 57 -11.63 -7.69 6.28
CA ALA A 57 -12.26 -7.13 7.47
C ALA A 57 -11.30 -7.03 8.65
N SER A 58 -10.56 -8.11 8.93
CA SER A 58 -9.57 -8.13 10.01
C SER A 58 -8.39 -7.20 9.73
N TYR A 59 -7.96 -7.07 8.47
CA TYR A 59 -6.95 -6.13 8.03
C TYR A 59 -7.39 -4.68 8.28
N ALA A 60 -8.62 -4.33 7.90
CA ALA A 60 -9.16 -2.99 8.12
C ALA A 60 -9.20 -2.62 9.62
N PHE A 61 -9.67 -3.54 10.47
CA PHE A 61 -9.65 -3.37 11.92
C PHE A 61 -8.23 -3.29 12.48
N GLY A 62 -7.36 -4.18 12.01
CA GLY A 62 -5.97 -4.26 12.45
C GLY A 62 -5.16 -3.00 12.15
N LEU A 63 -5.44 -2.30 11.03
CA LEU A 63 -4.81 -1.00 10.70
C LEU A 63 -4.96 0.01 11.84
N LEU A 64 -6.14 0.09 12.45
CA LEU A 64 -6.36 0.95 13.62
C LEU A 64 -5.57 0.44 14.84
N ALA A 65 -5.75 -0.84 15.18
CA ALA A 65 -5.18 -1.42 16.37
C ALA A 65 -3.64 -1.34 16.36
N PHE A 66 -3.01 -1.80 15.28
CA PHE A 66 -1.55 -1.80 15.17
C PHE A 66 -0.95 -0.42 14.92
N GLY A 67 -1.67 0.49 14.26
CA GLY A 67 -1.21 1.89 14.17
C GLY A 67 -0.94 2.48 15.56
N ARG A 68 -1.89 2.33 16.48
CA ARG A 68 -1.74 2.81 17.87
C ARG A 68 -0.72 2.02 18.68
N PHE A 69 -0.71 0.70 18.51
CA PHE A 69 0.23 -0.19 19.16
C PHE A 69 1.68 0.18 18.83
N ILE A 70 2.00 0.34 17.55
CA ILE A 70 3.34 0.70 17.07
C ILE A 70 3.78 2.07 17.61
N ASP A 71 2.86 3.04 17.67
CA ASP A 71 3.19 4.35 18.23
C ASP A 71 3.55 4.28 19.71
N LYS A 72 2.94 3.37 20.46
CA LYS A 72 3.22 3.17 21.90
C LYS A 72 4.55 2.46 22.18
N ILE A 73 4.86 1.42 21.41
CA ILE A 73 6.02 0.55 21.70
C ILE A 73 7.24 0.83 20.83
N GLY A 74 7.11 1.73 19.84
CA GLY A 74 8.17 2.11 18.92
C GLY A 74 8.26 1.20 17.69
N SER A 75 8.97 1.69 16.67
CA SER A 75 9.09 1.05 15.36
C SER A 75 9.81 -0.30 15.42
N LYS A 76 10.93 -0.41 16.14
CA LYS A 76 11.74 -1.64 16.20
C LYS A 76 10.94 -2.82 16.76
N LEU A 77 10.44 -2.68 17.98
CA LEU A 77 9.72 -3.75 18.67
C LEU A 77 8.36 -3.98 18.03
N GLY A 78 7.66 -2.92 17.63
CA GLY A 78 6.36 -3.00 16.98
C GLY A 78 6.42 -3.82 15.70
N TYR A 79 7.36 -3.51 14.84
CA TYR A 79 7.52 -4.25 13.58
C TYR A 79 7.98 -5.70 13.81
N THR A 80 8.85 -5.94 14.78
CA THR A 80 9.26 -7.29 15.19
C THR A 80 8.05 -8.15 15.56
N ILE A 81 7.19 -7.66 16.44
CA ILE A 81 5.99 -8.40 16.89
C ILE A 81 5.03 -8.67 15.74
N ILE A 82 4.79 -7.67 14.90
CA ILE A 82 3.91 -7.78 13.74
C ILE A 82 4.39 -8.83 12.75
N ILE A 83 5.70 -8.86 12.46
CA ILE A 83 6.27 -9.84 11.53
C ILE A 83 6.19 -11.25 12.07
N ILE A 84 6.50 -11.45 13.35
CA ILE A 84 6.32 -12.75 13.99
C ILE A 84 4.86 -13.19 13.86
N PHE A 85 3.93 -12.28 14.17
CA PHE A 85 2.51 -12.59 14.16
C PHE A 85 2.00 -12.99 12.77
N TRP A 86 2.30 -12.21 11.71
CA TRP A 86 1.82 -12.58 10.38
C TRP A 86 2.55 -13.81 9.81
N SER A 87 3.85 -13.97 10.07
CA SER A 87 4.60 -15.15 9.61
C SER A 87 4.06 -16.45 10.23
N VAL A 88 3.75 -16.43 11.52
CA VAL A 88 3.07 -17.54 12.18
C VAL A 88 1.70 -17.78 11.54
N ALA A 89 0.89 -16.73 11.34
CA ALA A 89 -0.42 -16.85 10.71
C ALA A 89 -0.33 -17.40 9.27
N ALA A 90 0.69 -17.00 8.49
CA ALA A 90 0.95 -17.56 7.16
C ALA A 90 1.25 -19.05 7.22
N ILE A 91 2.15 -19.48 8.10
CA ILE A 91 2.52 -20.90 8.26
C ILE A 91 1.35 -21.74 8.76
N LEU A 92 0.50 -21.20 9.65
CA LEU A 92 -0.66 -21.91 10.17
C LEU A 92 -1.65 -22.37 9.08
N HIS A 93 -1.68 -21.72 7.91
CA HIS A 93 -2.48 -22.19 6.77
C HIS A 93 -2.13 -23.62 6.35
N ALA A 94 -0.88 -24.03 6.47
CA ALA A 94 -0.43 -25.39 6.12
C ALA A 94 -1.07 -26.48 6.99
N GLY A 95 -1.43 -26.15 8.24
CA GLY A 95 -2.06 -27.08 9.18
C GLY A 95 -3.58 -27.20 9.11
N VAL A 96 -4.24 -26.28 8.37
CA VAL A 96 -5.69 -26.20 8.32
C VAL A 96 -6.29 -27.26 7.39
N ARG A 97 -7.45 -27.83 7.80
CA ARG A 97 -8.16 -28.89 7.07
C ARG A 97 -9.64 -28.61 6.90
N SER A 98 -10.11 -27.38 7.11
CA SER A 98 -11.52 -27.01 6.98
C SER A 98 -11.69 -25.56 6.53
N THR A 99 -12.79 -25.26 5.87
CA THR A 99 -13.16 -23.88 5.44
C THR A 99 -13.18 -22.91 6.64
N LEU A 100 -13.74 -23.33 7.79
CA LEU A 100 -13.76 -22.49 9.00
C LEU A 100 -12.35 -22.22 9.51
N GLY A 101 -11.46 -23.22 9.45
CA GLY A 101 -10.05 -23.05 9.81
C GLY A 101 -9.37 -22.03 8.87
N PHE A 102 -9.60 -22.10 7.56
CA PHE A 102 -9.08 -21.11 6.60
C PHE A 102 -9.63 -19.70 6.88
N LEU A 103 -10.90 -19.55 7.23
CA LEU A 103 -11.47 -18.27 7.68
C LEU A 103 -10.69 -17.71 8.86
N GLY A 104 -10.43 -18.56 9.88
CA GLY A 104 -9.72 -18.16 11.09
C GLY A 104 -8.28 -17.71 10.82
N VAL A 105 -7.50 -18.52 10.09
CA VAL A 105 -6.09 -18.19 9.81
C VAL A 105 -5.96 -17.02 8.83
N ARG A 106 -6.91 -16.82 7.91
CA ARG A 106 -6.95 -15.63 7.04
C ARG A 106 -7.27 -14.37 7.82
N ALA A 107 -8.18 -14.45 8.80
CA ALA A 107 -8.45 -13.33 9.70
C ALA A 107 -7.20 -12.99 10.56
N LEU A 108 -6.50 -13.99 11.08
CA LEU A 108 -5.24 -13.78 11.80
C LEU A 108 -4.17 -13.15 10.88
N LEU A 109 -4.03 -13.65 9.65
CA LEU A 109 -3.07 -13.10 8.69
C LEU A 109 -3.40 -11.64 8.37
N GLY A 110 -4.66 -11.33 8.07
CA GLY A 110 -5.12 -9.96 7.79
C GLY A 110 -4.84 -9.01 8.95
N LEU A 111 -5.12 -9.46 10.18
CA LEU A 111 -4.80 -8.70 11.38
C LEU A 111 -3.29 -8.43 11.48
N GLY A 112 -2.43 -9.46 11.37
CA GLY A 112 -0.98 -9.30 11.48
C GLY A 112 -0.39 -8.42 10.37
N GLU A 113 -0.78 -8.64 9.12
CA GLU A 113 -0.26 -7.89 7.96
C GLU A 113 -0.63 -6.40 7.99
N SER A 114 -1.72 -6.04 8.64
CA SER A 114 -2.19 -4.64 8.73
C SER A 114 -1.19 -3.70 9.38
N GLY A 115 -0.31 -4.21 10.23
CA GLY A 115 0.72 -3.40 10.89
C GLY A 115 1.90 -3.02 10.00
N ASN A 116 2.07 -3.64 8.82
CA ASN A 116 3.22 -3.41 7.93
C ASN A 116 3.35 -1.93 7.52
N PHE A 117 2.31 -1.35 6.94
CA PHE A 117 2.35 0.05 6.49
C PHE A 117 2.53 1.05 7.64
N PRO A 118 1.78 0.99 8.75
CA PRO A 118 2.03 1.85 9.91
C PRO A 118 3.46 1.79 10.44
N ALA A 119 4.03 0.59 10.57
CA ALA A 119 5.40 0.40 11.07
C ALA A 119 6.46 0.95 10.10
N ALA A 120 6.32 0.63 8.81
CA ALA A 120 7.26 1.06 7.80
C ALA A 120 7.27 2.58 7.61
N LEU A 121 6.10 3.22 7.58
CA LEU A 121 6.00 4.67 7.41
C LEU A 121 6.48 5.42 8.64
N LYS A 122 6.32 4.85 9.84
CA LYS A 122 6.96 5.38 11.05
C LYS A 122 8.48 5.29 10.95
N ALA A 123 9.02 4.15 10.55
CA ALA A 123 10.46 3.99 10.35
C ALA A 123 11.00 4.96 9.28
N ILE A 124 10.28 5.18 8.18
CA ILE A 124 10.63 6.20 7.18
C ILE A 124 10.62 7.61 7.80
N ALA A 125 9.63 7.93 8.62
CA ALA A 125 9.56 9.23 9.28
C ALA A 125 10.70 9.45 10.28
N GLU A 126 11.19 8.38 10.91
CA GLU A 126 12.34 8.40 11.84
C GLU A 126 13.69 8.52 11.12
N TRP A 127 13.81 7.95 9.89
CA TRP A 127 15.10 7.83 9.19
C TRP A 127 15.31 8.83 8.05
N PHE A 128 14.27 9.54 7.62
CA PHE A 128 14.35 10.43 6.47
C PHE A 128 13.86 11.84 6.77
N PRO A 129 14.63 12.87 6.36
CA PRO A 129 14.12 14.23 6.36
C PRO A 129 12.92 14.33 5.41
N LYS A 130 12.00 15.27 5.67
CA LYS A 130 10.73 15.43 4.90
C LYS A 130 10.97 15.47 3.38
N ARG A 131 12.07 16.09 2.95
CA ARG A 131 12.43 16.20 1.52
C ARG A 131 12.66 14.86 0.82
N ASP A 132 13.08 13.81 1.54
CA ASP A 132 13.38 12.50 0.96
C ASP A 132 12.31 11.43 1.27
N ARG A 133 11.36 11.71 2.19
CA ARG A 133 10.33 10.75 2.63
C ARG A 133 9.52 10.17 1.49
N ALA A 134 9.14 10.98 0.49
CA ALA A 134 8.31 10.48 -0.62
C ALA A 134 9.07 9.49 -1.50
N LEU A 135 10.37 9.72 -1.74
CA LEU A 135 11.19 8.77 -2.46
C LEU A 135 11.32 7.46 -1.67
N ALA A 136 11.63 7.54 -0.38
CA ALA A 136 11.72 6.38 0.50
C ALA A 136 10.39 5.61 0.56
N THR A 137 9.26 6.32 0.67
CA THR A 137 7.92 5.74 0.64
C THR A 137 7.61 5.08 -0.70
N GLY A 138 8.01 5.70 -1.81
CA GLY A 138 7.83 5.14 -3.16
C GLY A 138 8.60 3.83 -3.36
N ILE A 139 9.85 3.75 -2.87
CA ILE A 139 10.66 2.54 -2.90
C ILE A 139 10.03 1.46 -2.02
N PHE A 140 9.67 1.77 -0.78
CA PHE A 140 8.99 0.85 0.12
C PHE A 140 7.69 0.30 -0.50
N ASN A 141 6.83 1.19 -1.01
CA ASN A 141 5.53 0.83 -1.59
C ASN A 141 5.66 -0.03 -2.85
N SER A 142 6.74 0.14 -3.64
CA SER A 142 6.99 -0.67 -4.83
C SER A 142 7.21 -2.17 -4.50
N GLY A 143 7.62 -2.49 -3.27
CA GLY A 143 7.72 -3.86 -2.77
C GLY A 143 6.41 -4.64 -2.89
N ALA A 144 5.27 -3.97 -2.71
CA ALA A 144 3.94 -4.59 -2.88
C ALA A 144 3.73 -5.13 -4.29
N ASN A 145 4.12 -4.36 -5.31
CA ASN A 145 3.98 -4.76 -6.71
C ASN A 145 4.93 -5.92 -7.05
N ILE A 146 6.17 -5.85 -6.56
CA ILE A 146 7.17 -6.92 -6.75
C ILE A 146 6.71 -8.21 -6.08
N GLY A 147 6.17 -8.15 -4.85
CA GLY A 147 5.58 -9.30 -4.18
C GLY A 147 4.47 -9.95 -5.02
N ALA A 148 3.53 -9.16 -5.51
CA ALA A 148 2.43 -9.63 -6.35
C ALA A 148 2.92 -10.26 -7.67
N MET A 149 4.03 -9.77 -8.25
CA MET A 149 4.63 -10.32 -9.48
C MET A 149 5.38 -11.65 -9.24
N ILE A 150 5.98 -11.84 -8.07
CA ILE A 150 6.75 -13.06 -7.73
C ILE A 150 5.82 -14.25 -7.49
N VAL A 151 4.67 -14.05 -6.87
CA VAL A 151 3.75 -15.11 -6.44
C VAL A 151 3.32 -16.04 -7.57
N PRO A 152 2.86 -15.57 -8.75
CA PRO A 152 2.47 -16.45 -9.85
C PRO A 152 3.62 -17.28 -10.44
N ILE A 153 4.87 -16.98 -10.10
CA ILE A 153 6.06 -17.71 -10.53
C ILE A 153 6.44 -18.74 -9.47
N VAL A 154 6.58 -18.30 -8.23
CA VAL A 154 7.14 -19.12 -7.14
C VAL A 154 6.14 -20.13 -6.59
N VAL A 155 4.88 -19.73 -6.39
CA VAL A 155 3.88 -20.59 -5.77
C VAL A 155 3.56 -21.84 -6.60
N PRO A 156 3.39 -21.79 -7.95
CA PRO A 156 3.21 -23.00 -8.75
C PRO A 156 4.39 -23.96 -8.69
N LEU A 157 5.63 -23.45 -8.60
CA LEU A 157 6.83 -24.29 -8.46
C LEU A 157 6.83 -25.01 -7.11
N LEU A 158 6.49 -24.31 -6.03
CA LEU A 158 6.37 -24.91 -4.69
C LEU A 158 5.24 -25.93 -4.63
N LEU A 159 4.08 -25.62 -5.24
CA LEU A 159 2.94 -26.53 -5.34
C LEU A 159 3.32 -27.83 -6.05
N ALA A 160 3.99 -27.73 -7.20
CA ALA A 160 4.38 -28.89 -7.99
C ALA A 160 5.43 -29.75 -7.30
N ALA A 161 6.38 -29.14 -6.57
CA ALA A 161 7.48 -29.86 -5.93
C ALA A 161 7.13 -30.45 -4.55
N PHE A 162 6.31 -29.73 -3.75
CA PHE A 162 6.14 -30.01 -2.32
C PHE A 162 4.69 -29.98 -1.84
N GLY A 163 3.73 -29.68 -2.71
CA GLY A 163 2.32 -29.52 -2.35
C GLY A 163 1.98 -28.12 -1.83
N TRP A 164 0.66 -27.85 -1.70
CA TRP A 164 0.17 -26.53 -1.35
C TRP A 164 0.54 -26.08 0.07
N GLN A 165 0.69 -27.01 1.01
CA GLN A 165 1.06 -26.71 2.40
C GLN A 165 2.43 -26.04 2.47
N MET A 166 3.38 -26.55 1.68
CA MET A 166 4.74 -26.01 1.67
C MET A 166 4.82 -24.63 1.02
N ALA A 167 3.89 -24.26 0.14
CA ALA A 167 3.81 -22.90 -0.36
C ALA A 167 3.59 -21.90 0.80
N PHE A 168 2.68 -22.18 1.72
CA PHE A 168 2.45 -21.33 2.90
C PHE A 168 3.61 -21.37 3.90
N VAL A 169 4.21 -22.55 4.11
CA VAL A 169 5.35 -22.70 5.05
C VAL A 169 6.55 -21.91 4.54
N VAL A 170 6.91 -22.06 3.29
CA VAL A 170 8.10 -21.39 2.70
C VAL A 170 7.92 -19.89 2.68
N THR A 171 6.78 -19.39 2.21
CA THR A 171 6.55 -17.94 2.14
C THR A 171 6.49 -17.32 3.52
N GLY A 172 5.75 -17.90 4.48
CA GLY A 172 5.70 -17.41 5.85
C GLY A 172 7.05 -17.48 6.58
N ALA A 173 7.90 -18.48 6.27
CA ALA A 173 9.25 -18.59 6.83
C ALA A 173 10.18 -17.48 6.35
N LEU A 174 9.95 -16.90 5.16
CA LEU A 174 10.72 -15.74 4.68
C LEU A 174 10.61 -14.55 5.64
N GLY A 175 9.48 -14.38 6.32
CA GLY A 175 9.32 -13.35 7.34
C GLY A 175 10.27 -13.54 8.53
N PHE A 176 10.51 -14.78 8.97
CA PHE A 176 11.49 -15.06 10.04
C PHE A 176 12.93 -14.84 9.56
N VAL A 177 13.25 -15.18 8.31
CA VAL A 177 14.56 -14.88 7.72
C VAL A 177 14.78 -13.37 7.68
N TRP A 178 13.78 -12.61 7.22
CA TRP A 178 13.85 -11.16 7.22
C TRP A 178 13.99 -10.57 8.63
N LEU A 179 13.31 -11.15 9.61
CA LEU A 179 13.36 -10.70 11.01
C LEU A 179 14.77 -10.72 11.60
N ILE A 180 15.60 -11.71 11.22
CA ILE A 180 17.00 -11.77 11.62
C ILE A 180 17.72 -10.49 11.18
N PHE A 181 17.55 -10.09 9.91
CA PHE A 181 18.16 -8.87 9.39
C PHE A 181 17.61 -7.61 10.09
N TRP A 182 16.28 -7.57 10.34
CA TRP A 182 15.66 -6.44 11.03
C TRP A 182 16.22 -6.23 12.43
N VAL A 183 16.28 -7.28 13.24
CA VAL A 183 16.74 -7.18 14.62
C VAL A 183 18.21 -6.75 14.71
N ILE A 184 19.05 -7.23 13.77
CA ILE A 184 20.49 -6.94 13.74
C ILE A 184 20.78 -5.55 13.14
N LEU A 185 20.07 -5.18 12.07
CA LEU A 185 20.41 -4.00 11.28
C LEU A 185 19.60 -2.76 11.63
N TYR A 186 18.41 -2.91 12.25
CA TYR A 186 17.58 -1.75 12.54
C TYR A 186 17.76 -1.27 13.98
N GLU A 187 17.97 0.03 14.13
CA GLU A 187 17.87 0.79 15.37
C GLU A 187 17.39 2.19 15.01
N ILE A 188 16.94 2.99 15.97
CA ILE A 188 16.63 4.40 15.71
C ILE A 188 17.92 5.19 15.41
N PRO A 189 17.89 6.22 14.53
CA PRO A 189 19.11 6.91 14.07
C PRO A 189 20.02 7.41 15.19
N SER A 190 19.44 7.96 16.27
CA SER A 190 20.17 8.52 17.41
C SER A 190 20.93 7.48 18.25
N ARG A 191 20.57 6.20 18.16
CA ARG A 191 21.20 5.09 18.91
C ARG A 191 22.02 4.16 18.03
N HIS A 192 21.99 4.38 16.70
CA HIS A 192 22.57 3.45 15.74
C HIS A 192 24.08 3.62 15.62
N LYS A 193 24.88 2.61 16.01
CA LYS A 193 26.34 2.66 16.08
C LYS A 193 27.06 2.87 14.74
N LYS A 194 26.44 2.53 13.60
CA LYS A 194 27.03 2.65 12.25
C LYS A 194 26.64 3.92 11.53
N VAL A 195 25.80 4.76 12.12
CA VAL A 195 25.34 6.00 11.51
C VAL A 195 26.28 7.14 11.92
N SER A 196 26.77 7.89 10.94
CA SER A 196 27.63 9.04 11.20
C SER A 196 26.83 10.20 11.80
N GLU A 197 27.46 11.02 12.61
CA GLU A 197 26.84 12.25 13.15
C GLU A 197 26.31 13.15 12.04
N ALA A 198 27.04 13.25 10.90
CA ALA A 198 26.59 14.00 9.73
C ALA A 198 25.28 13.44 9.13
N GLU A 199 25.06 12.12 9.18
CA GLU A 199 23.80 11.54 8.72
C GLU A 199 22.66 11.79 9.71
N VAL A 200 22.92 11.73 11.02
CA VAL A 200 21.92 12.10 12.04
C VAL A 200 21.52 13.58 11.88
N GLU A 201 22.48 14.47 11.67
CA GLU A 201 22.22 15.89 11.40
C GLU A 201 21.40 16.07 10.10
N TYR A 202 21.76 15.32 9.04
CA TYR A 202 21.01 15.33 7.80
C TYR A 202 19.57 14.87 7.97
N ILE A 203 19.34 13.78 8.72
CA ILE A 203 17.98 13.24 9.00
C ILE A 203 17.15 14.29 9.72
N ASN A 204 17.73 15.01 10.66
CA ASN A 204 17.05 16.02 11.47
C ASN A 204 17.01 17.42 10.83
N SER A 205 17.56 17.61 9.62
CA SER A 205 17.72 18.93 8.99
C SER A 205 16.43 19.70 8.76
N ASP A 206 15.29 19.00 8.71
CA ASP A 206 13.95 19.58 8.50
C ASP A 206 13.11 19.57 9.81
N ALA A 207 13.69 19.14 10.94
CA ALA A 207 13.01 19.16 12.23
C ALA A 207 13.08 20.59 12.83
N PRO A 208 11.98 21.11 13.39
CA PRO A 208 12.02 22.36 14.13
C PRO A 208 12.98 22.25 15.32
N ALA A 209 13.78 23.29 15.55
CA ALA A 209 14.82 23.30 16.59
C ALA A 209 14.31 22.94 18.01
N ASN A 210 13.01 23.06 18.27
CA ASN A 210 12.37 22.79 19.57
C ASN A 210 11.72 21.40 19.69
N GLU A 211 11.72 20.54 18.66
CA GLU A 211 11.08 19.20 18.77
C GLU A 211 11.95 18.15 19.47
N ALA A 212 13.24 18.41 19.67
CA ALA A 212 14.18 17.42 20.19
C ALA A 212 14.07 17.16 21.72
N THR A 213 13.29 17.94 22.48
CA THR A 213 13.39 17.95 23.96
C THR A 213 12.07 17.84 24.73
N VAL A 214 10.91 17.76 24.08
CA VAL A 214 9.65 17.69 24.82
C VAL A 214 9.04 16.29 24.69
N ASP A 215 8.99 15.58 25.79
CA ASP A 215 8.26 14.31 25.95
C ASP A 215 6.74 14.60 26.03
N GLU A 216 6.21 15.11 24.91
CA GLU A 216 4.78 15.40 24.81
C GLU A 216 3.98 14.10 24.74
N PRO A 217 2.84 13.99 25.42
CA PRO A 217 2.01 12.81 25.38
C PRO A 217 1.47 12.55 23.96
N GLN A 218 1.31 11.28 23.62
CA GLN A 218 0.67 10.86 22.38
C GLN A 218 -0.77 11.37 22.29
N LEU A 219 -1.19 11.84 21.11
CA LEU A 219 -2.55 12.35 20.91
C LEU A 219 -3.61 11.27 21.13
N LYS A 220 -4.70 11.64 21.78
CA LYS A 220 -5.87 10.76 21.93
C LYS A 220 -6.57 10.55 20.59
N TRP A 221 -7.25 9.42 20.38
CA TRP A 221 -8.01 9.12 19.17
C TRP A 221 -8.99 10.24 18.77
N ALA A 222 -9.80 10.71 19.73
CA ALA A 222 -10.73 11.81 19.48
C ALA A 222 -10.04 13.08 18.97
N SER A 223 -8.86 13.40 19.52
CA SER A 223 -8.03 14.50 19.06
C SER A 223 -7.48 14.29 17.64
N LEU A 224 -7.15 13.07 17.24
CA LEU A 224 -6.73 12.78 15.86
C LEU A 224 -7.89 12.98 14.88
N PHE A 225 -9.09 12.50 15.17
CA PHE A 225 -10.27 12.68 14.32
C PHE A 225 -10.76 14.14 14.23
N SER A 226 -10.51 14.95 15.26
CA SER A 226 -10.86 16.38 15.22
C SER A 226 -9.92 17.23 14.35
N ARG A 227 -8.79 16.67 13.91
CA ARG A 227 -7.78 17.40 13.13
C ARG A 227 -8.04 17.33 11.63
N LYS A 228 -8.06 18.49 10.97
CA LYS A 228 -8.20 18.58 9.51
C LYS A 228 -7.13 17.81 8.74
N GLN A 229 -5.93 17.68 9.30
CA GLN A 229 -4.83 16.93 8.72
C GLN A 229 -5.15 15.42 8.60
N THR A 230 -5.85 14.86 9.57
CA THR A 230 -6.31 13.46 9.51
C THR A 230 -7.32 13.28 8.37
N TRP A 231 -8.23 14.24 8.19
CA TRP A 231 -9.23 14.19 7.10
C TRP A 231 -8.60 14.32 5.72
N VAL A 232 -7.50 15.08 5.57
CA VAL A 232 -6.72 15.12 4.32
C VAL A 232 -6.29 13.72 3.92
N PHE A 233 -5.78 12.94 4.88
CA PHE A 233 -5.31 11.58 4.62
C PHE A 233 -6.47 10.59 4.44
N ILE A 234 -7.53 10.68 5.26
CA ILE A 234 -8.75 9.88 5.12
C ILE A 234 -9.33 10.02 3.71
N ILE A 235 -9.56 11.25 3.26
CA ILE A 235 -10.15 11.53 1.93
C ILE A 235 -9.21 11.06 0.82
N GLY A 236 -7.91 11.35 0.96
CA GLY A 236 -6.90 10.92 0.01
C GLY A 236 -6.89 9.41 -0.20
N LYS A 237 -7.12 8.62 0.85
CA LYS A 237 -7.15 7.15 0.79
C LYS A 237 -8.54 6.62 0.39
N PHE A 238 -9.60 7.10 1.03
CA PHE A 238 -10.97 6.65 0.76
C PHE A 238 -11.41 6.82 -0.70
N MET A 239 -11.00 7.93 -1.33
CA MET A 239 -11.37 8.21 -2.73
C MET A 239 -10.51 7.45 -3.75
N THR A 240 -9.26 7.11 -3.42
CA THR A 240 -8.32 6.61 -4.43
C THR A 240 -7.99 5.11 -4.30
N ASP A 241 -8.00 4.53 -3.10
CA ASP A 241 -7.76 3.09 -2.93
C ASP A 241 -8.81 2.21 -3.61
N PRO A 242 -10.11 2.58 -3.65
CA PRO A 242 -11.10 1.87 -4.44
C PRO A 242 -10.78 1.77 -5.93
N VAL A 243 -10.21 2.82 -6.51
CA VAL A 243 -9.77 2.81 -7.92
C VAL A 243 -8.66 1.78 -8.14
N TRP A 244 -7.73 1.68 -7.18
CA TRP A 244 -6.71 0.64 -7.21
C TRP A 244 -7.29 -0.77 -7.10
N ALA A 245 -8.27 -0.97 -6.22
CA ALA A 245 -8.97 -2.24 -6.11
C ALA A 245 -9.67 -2.61 -7.44
N PHE A 246 -10.26 -1.63 -8.15
CA PHE A 246 -10.81 -1.86 -9.48
C PHE A 246 -9.72 -2.33 -10.48
N PHE A 247 -8.56 -1.70 -10.49
CA PHE A 247 -7.47 -2.14 -11.39
C PHE A 247 -6.96 -3.55 -11.05
N LEU A 248 -6.93 -3.92 -9.79
CA LEU A 248 -6.48 -5.24 -9.39
C LEU A 248 -7.48 -6.35 -9.73
N PHE A 249 -8.77 -6.13 -9.49
CA PHE A 249 -9.76 -7.21 -9.52
C PHE A 249 -10.59 -7.25 -10.80
N TRP A 250 -10.84 -6.13 -11.46
CA TRP A 250 -11.71 -6.07 -12.65
C TRP A 250 -10.99 -5.86 -13.96
N LEU A 251 -9.76 -5.37 -13.93
CA LEU A 251 -9.02 -5.15 -15.17
C LEU A 251 -8.75 -6.44 -15.96
N PRO A 252 -8.39 -7.58 -15.35
CA PRO A 252 -8.30 -8.84 -16.09
C PRO A 252 -9.62 -9.23 -16.78
N SER A 253 -10.74 -9.10 -16.07
CA SER A 253 -12.09 -9.38 -16.63
C SER A 253 -12.44 -8.42 -17.78
N TYR A 254 -12.14 -7.14 -17.65
CA TYR A 254 -12.34 -6.16 -18.73
C TYR A 254 -11.57 -6.55 -19.99
N PHE A 255 -10.29 -6.92 -19.87
CA PHE A 255 -9.50 -7.35 -21.02
C PHE A 255 -10.01 -8.66 -21.63
N SER A 256 -10.46 -9.60 -20.81
CA SER A 256 -11.08 -10.84 -21.29
C SER A 256 -12.37 -10.56 -22.05
N THR A 257 -13.26 -9.76 -21.47
CA THR A 257 -14.59 -9.47 -22.06
C THR A 257 -14.50 -8.66 -23.35
N LYS A 258 -13.67 -7.62 -23.37
CA LYS A 258 -13.60 -6.69 -24.51
C LYS A 258 -12.63 -7.12 -25.61
N TYR A 259 -11.54 -7.81 -25.25
CA TYR A 259 -10.45 -8.15 -26.16
C TYR A 259 -10.19 -9.65 -26.26
N ASN A 260 -11.05 -10.50 -25.70
CA ASN A 260 -10.92 -11.96 -25.69
C ASN A 260 -9.56 -12.44 -25.16
N LEU A 261 -9.00 -11.72 -24.19
CA LEU A 261 -7.70 -12.05 -23.61
C LEU A 261 -7.85 -13.28 -22.72
N SER A 262 -7.03 -14.30 -22.95
CA SER A 262 -7.05 -15.51 -22.12
C SER A 262 -6.55 -15.22 -20.71
N LEU A 263 -7.34 -15.56 -19.68
CA LEU A 263 -6.95 -15.45 -18.28
C LEU A 263 -6.12 -16.65 -17.78
N THR A 264 -6.01 -17.71 -18.59
CA THR A 264 -5.25 -18.93 -18.27
C THR A 264 -3.80 -18.89 -18.73
N LYS A 265 -3.40 -17.85 -19.45
CA LYS A 265 -2.04 -17.63 -19.95
C LYS A 265 -1.50 -16.29 -19.44
N PRO A 266 -0.16 -16.16 -19.31
CA PRO A 266 0.46 -14.89 -18.96
C PRO A 266 0.01 -13.77 -19.91
N SER A 267 -0.50 -12.69 -19.34
CA SER A 267 -1.03 -11.56 -20.10
C SER A 267 0.01 -10.44 -20.18
N ILE A 268 0.64 -10.26 -21.34
CA ILE A 268 1.61 -9.15 -21.55
C ILE A 268 0.99 -7.78 -21.23
N PRO A 269 -0.26 -7.47 -21.66
CA PRO A 269 -0.94 -6.23 -21.26
C PRO A 269 -0.96 -5.98 -19.75
N LEU A 270 -1.30 -6.99 -18.94
CA LEU A 270 -1.33 -6.86 -17.48
C LEU A 270 0.09 -6.70 -16.89
N VAL A 271 1.07 -7.43 -17.42
CA VAL A 271 2.48 -7.28 -17.01
C VAL A 271 2.96 -5.86 -17.24
N VAL A 272 2.67 -5.26 -18.39
CA VAL A 272 3.02 -3.87 -18.70
C VAL A 272 2.38 -2.92 -17.70
N VAL A 273 1.07 -3.05 -17.45
CA VAL A 273 0.36 -2.19 -16.49
C VAL A 273 1.00 -2.29 -15.10
N TYR A 274 1.23 -3.50 -14.57
CA TYR A 274 1.78 -3.65 -13.22
C TYR A 274 3.27 -3.29 -13.12
N THR A 275 4.04 -3.42 -14.19
CA THR A 275 5.41 -2.87 -14.23
C THR A 275 5.40 -1.36 -14.11
N MET A 276 4.49 -0.69 -14.82
CA MET A 276 4.35 0.77 -14.77
C MET A 276 3.94 1.27 -13.38
N THR A 277 3.25 0.48 -12.58
CA THR A 277 2.94 0.84 -11.17
C THR A 277 4.21 0.97 -10.32
N THR A 278 5.17 0.08 -10.50
CA THR A 278 6.47 0.15 -9.80
C THR A 278 7.23 1.42 -10.17
N ILE A 279 7.29 1.73 -11.47
CA ILE A 279 7.90 2.97 -11.98
C ILE A 279 7.16 4.19 -11.41
N GLY A 280 5.83 4.16 -11.39
CA GLY A 280 5.00 5.23 -10.83
C GLY A 280 5.25 5.46 -9.34
N SER A 281 5.38 4.39 -8.54
CA SER A 281 5.63 4.48 -7.11
C SER A 281 6.95 5.20 -6.81
N ILE A 282 8.05 4.73 -7.41
CA ILE A 282 9.38 5.29 -7.20
C ILE A 282 9.49 6.69 -7.84
N GLY A 283 9.06 6.83 -9.10
CA GLY A 283 9.12 8.09 -9.85
C GLY A 283 8.25 9.19 -9.24
N GLY A 284 7.08 8.83 -8.73
CA GLY A 284 6.18 9.77 -8.05
C GLY A 284 6.76 10.29 -6.73
N GLY A 285 7.38 9.41 -5.95
CA GLY A 285 8.11 9.81 -4.76
C GLY A 285 9.34 10.68 -5.07
N TRP A 286 10.08 10.29 -6.11
CA TRP A 286 11.23 11.06 -6.60
C TRP A 286 10.82 12.47 -7.06
N PHE A 287 9.71 12.61 -7.77
CA PHE A 287 9.26 13.88 -8.34
C PHE A 287 9.05 14.94 -7.27
N SER A 288 8.28 14.67 -6.22
CA SER A 288 8.06 15.64 -5.14
C SER A 288 9.32 15.90 -4.31
N SER A 289 10.14 14.87 -4.08
CA SER A 289 11.44 15.03 -3.41
C SER A 289 12.40 15.87 -4.23
N TRP A 290 12.41 15.73 -5.55
CA TRP A 290 13.19 16.56 -6.47
C TRP A 290 12.76 18.03 -6.41
N MET A 291 11.45 18.32 -6.42
CA MET A 291 10.95 19.69 -6.27
C MET A 291 11.43 20.33 -4.96
N ILE A 292 11.37 19.60 -3.85
CA ILE A 292 11.82 20.11 -2.55
C ILE A 292 13.32 20.40 -2.58
N ARG A 293 14.13 19.51 -3.17
CA ARG A 293 15.58 19.73 -3.35
C ARG A 293 15.90 20.92 -4.25
N LYS A 294 15.00 21.31 -5.17
CA LYS A 294 15.10 22.53 -5.98
C LYS A 294 14.63 23.80 -5.25
N GLY A 295 14.29 23.71 -3.96
CA GLY A 295 13.92 24.86 -3.14
C GLY A 295 12.41 25.14 -3.03
N PHE A 296 11.55 24.30 -3.58
CA PHE A 296 10.11 24.46 -3.37
C PHE A 296 9.74 24.14 -1.92
N PRO A 297 8.86 24.94 -1.29
CA PRO A 297 8.32 24.59 0.01
C PRO A 297 7.67 23.21 0.01
N ILE A 298 7.86 22.43 1.08
CA ILE A 298 7.41 21.03 1.19
C ILE A 298 5.93 20.92 0.82
N TYR A 299 5.08 21.78 1.38
CA TYR A 299 3.63 21.73 1.13
C TYR A 299 3.28 22.01 -0.34
N ARG A 300 4.01 22.92 -1.01
CA ARG A 300 3.80 23.19 -2.45
C ARG A 300 4.22 22.00 -3.30
N ALA A 301 5.38 21.42 -3.03
CA ALA A 301 5.88 20.26 -3.74
C ALA A 301 4.93 19.05 -3.63
N ARG A 302 4.46 18.72 -2.42
CA ARG A 302 3.50 17.64 -2.20
C ARG A 302 2.18 17.88 -2.91
N LYS A 303 1.64 19.10 -2.77
CA LYS A 303 0.36 19.46 -3.37
C LYS A 303 0.39 19.48 -4.89
N THR A 304 1.48 20.02 -5.47
CA THR A 304 1.71 19.99 -6.92
C THR A 304 1.86 18.56 -7.42
N ALA A 305 2.61 17.71 -6.73
CA ALA A 305 2.75 16.32 -7.09
C ALA A 305 1.40 15.59 -7.09
N LEU A 306 0.61 15.73 -6.04
CA LEU A 306 -0.75 15.16 -5.98
C LEU A 306 -1.62 15.68 -7.13
N PHE A 307 -1.55 16.97 -7.47
CA PHE A 307 -2.31 17.54 -8.59
C PHE A 307 -1.90 16.96 -9.94
N VAL A 308 -0.59 16.90 -10.21
CA VAL A 308 -0.05 16.33 -11.45
C VAL A 308 -0.48 14.88 -11.62
N PHE A 309 -0.41 14.08 -10.55
CA PHE A 309 -0.82 12.68 -10.61
C PHE A 309 -2.34 12.52 -10.70
N ALA A 310 -3.12 13.41 -10.08
CA ALA A 310 -4.57 13.45 -10.28
C ALA A 310 -4.92 13.72 -11.76
N LEU A 311 -4.26 14.70 -12.39
CA LEU A 311 -4.44 14.99 -13.82
C LEU A 311 -3.99 13.82 -14.71
N ALA A 312 -2.92 13.10 -14.34
CA ALA A 312 -2.43 11.96 -15.12
C ALA A 312 -3.40 10.76 -15.12
N VAL A 313 -4.32 10.68 -14.16
CA VAL A 313 -5.38 9.64 -14.16
C VAL A 313 -6.52 10.02 -15.12
N VAL A 314 -6.80 11.32 -15.34
CA VAL A 314 -7.95 11.78 -16.11
C VAL A 314 -8.07 11.12 -17.49
N PRO A 315 -7.00 10.98 -18.30
CA PRO A 315 -7.12 10.42 -19.65
C PRO A 315 -7.70 9.00 -19.72
N ILE A 316 -7.85 8.29 -18.61
CA ILE A 316 -8.42 6.94 -18.61
C ILE A 316 -9.85 6.90 -19.14
N PHE A 317 -10.62 8.00 -19.06
CA PHE A 317 -11.96 8.08 -19.63
C PHE A 317 -11.97 7.97 -21.17
N LEU A 318 -10.83 8.22 -21.84
CA LEU A 318 -10.68 8.11 -23.29
C LEU A 318 -10.58 6.66 -23.79
N ILE A 319 -10.50 5.68 -22.87
CA ILE A 319 -10.43 4.25 -23.22
C ILE A 319 -11.58 3.83 -24.15
N LYS A 320 -12.76 4.42 -24.01
CA LYS A 320 -13.91 4.15 -24.87
C LYS A 320 -13.67 4.47 -26.34
N TYR A 321 -12.74 5.36 -26.65
CA TYR A 321 -12.36 5.74 -28.01
C TYR A 321 -11.08 5.06 -28.51
N ALA A 322 -10.48 4.17 -27.69
CA ALA A 322 -9.21 3.55 -28.02
C ALA A 322 -9.34 2.61 -29.23
N PRO A 323 -8.51 2.78 -30.28
CA PRO A 323 -8.63 1.97 -31.51
C PRO A 323 -8.14 0.53 -31.34
N ASN A 324 -7.33 0.23 -30.34
CA ASN A 324 -6.78 -1.10 -30.08
C ASN A 324 -6.40 -1.29 -28.61
N ILE A 325 -6.10 -2.53 -28.25
CA ILE A 325 -5.74 -2.92 -26.88
C ILE A 325 -4.52 -2.18 -26.34
N TRP A 326 -3.51 -1.88 -27.16
CA TRP A 326 -2.28 -1.26 -26.70
C TRP A 326 -2.46 0.20 -26.28
N VAL A 327 -3.36 0.93 -26.95
CA VAL A 327 -3.76 2.28 -26.53
C VAL A 327 -4.47 2.23 -25.18
N VAL A 328 -5.33 1.24 -24.98
CA VAL A 328 -5.98 0.99 -23.68
C VAL A 328 -4.95 0.69 -22.60
N VAL A 329 -4.01 -0.22 -22.89
CA VAL A 329 -2.90 -0.56 -21.97
C VAL A 329 -2.09 0.69 -21.63
N GLY A 330 -1.84 1.58 -22.61
CA GLY A 330 -1.17 2.86 -22.39
C GLY A 330 -1.92 3.75 -21.39
N PHE A 331 -3.21 4.00 -21.60
CA PHE A 331 -4.02 4.81 -20.67
C PHE A 331 -4.10 4.21 -19.28
N ILE A 332 -4.33 2.90 -19.17
CA ILE A 332 -4.41 2.21 -17.88
C ILE A 332 -3.04 2.23 -17.19
N SER A 333 -1.95 2.01 -17.92
CA SER A 333 -0.59 2.03 -17.36
C SER A 333 -0.24 3.40 -16.78
N VAL A 334 -0.59 4.48 -17.47
CA VAL A 334 -0.40 5.85 -16.97
C VAL A 334 -1.25 6.08 -15.71
N ALA A 335 -2.52 5.69 -15.72
CA ALA A 335 -3.41 5.85 -14.57
C ALA A 335 -2.96 5.02 -13.37
N ALA A 336 -2.53 3.78 -13.58
CA ALA A 336 -2.03 2.89 -12.53
C ALA A 336 -0.69 3.38 -11.95
N ALA A 337 0.22 3.87 -12.80
CA ALA A 337 1.45 4.53 -12.37
C ALA A 337 1.16 5.80 -11.57
N ALA A 338 0.21 6.62 -12.03
CA ALA A 338 -0.21 7.84 -11.33
C ALA A 338 -0.87 7.54 -9.98
N HIS A 339 -1.66 6.44 -9.87
CA HIS A 339 -2.18 5.98 -8.58
C HIS A 339 -1.05 5.68 -7.60
N GLN A 340 -0.04 4.92 -8.00
CA GLN A 340 1.07 4.56 -7.13
C GLN A 340 1.93 5.78 -6.77
N ALA A 341 2.09 6.73 -7.70
CA ALA A 341 2.72 8.01 -7.44
C ALA A 341 1.92 8.87 -6.44
N TRP A 342 0.59 8.89 -6.56
CA TRP A 342 -0.32 9.50 -5.59
C TRP A 342 -0.17 8.85 -4.22
N SER A 343 -0.21 7.51 -4.16
CA SER A 343 -0.08 6.75 -2.93
C SER A 343 1.20 7.10 -2.17
N ALA A 344 2.37 7.10 -2.85
CA ALA A 344 3.65 7.48 -2.24
C ALA A 344 3.63 8.90 -1.66
N ASN A 345 2.97 9.83 -2.35
CA ASN A 345 2.89 11.23 -1.92
C ASN A 345 1.87 11.46 -0.81
N ILE A 346 0.69 10.84 -0.85
CA ILE A 346 -0.33 11.02 0.20
C ILE A 346 0.13 10.41 1.55
N TYR A 347 0.85 9.29 1.54
CA TYR A 347 1.51 8.76 2.73
C TYR A 347 2.56 9.73 3.28
N SER A 348 3.36 10.34 2.38
CA SER A 348 4.35 11.33 2.78
C SER A 348 3.73 12.60 3.35
N VAL A 349 2.61 13.05 2.80
CA VAL A 349 1.82 14.17 3.36
C VAL A 349 1.39 13.85 4.79
N ALA A 350 0.90 12.64 5.07
CA ALA A 350 0.54 12.23 6.42
C ALA A 350 1.75 12.26 7.37
N THR A 351 2.90 11.69 6.95
CA THR A 351 4.13 11.69 7.77
C THR A 351 4.76 13.07 7.94
N ASP A 352 4.51 14.01 7.02
CA ASP A 352 5.01 15.39 7.09
C ASP A 352 4.15 16.28 8.00
N MET A 353 2.86 15.95 8.18
CA MET A 353 1.91 16.74 8.96
C MET A 353 1.83 16.35 10.44
N PHE A 354 2.28 15.15 10.82
CA PHE A 354 2.21 14.65 12.18
C PHE A 354 3.59 14.37 12.77
N LYS A 355 3.70 14.44 14.10
CA LYS A 355 4.92 14.07 14.84
C LYS A 355 5.10 12.55 14.77
N ASN A 356 6.35 12.08 14.83
CA ASN A 356 6.69 10.65 14.69
C ASN A 356 5.92 9.73 15.66
N LYS A 357 5.53 10.22 16.84
CA LYS A 357 4.78 9.48 17.86
C LYS A 357 3.30 9.20 17.49
N ASP A 358 2.74 9.93 16.51
CA ASP A 358 1.35 9.80 16.08
C ASP A 358 1.21 9.29 14.64
N VAL A 359 2.33 9.13 13.91
CA VAL A 359 2.35 8.75 12.49
C VAL A 359 1.64 7.44 12.24
N SER A 360 1.97 6.38 12.99
CA SER A 360 1.37 5.06 12.76
C SER A 360 -0.13 5.05 13.03
N SER A 361 -0.57 5.80 14.05
CA SER A 361 -2.01 5.94 14.35
C SER A 361 -2.76 6.60 13.20
N VAL A 362 -2.20 7.68 12.62
CA VAL A 362 -2.80 8.39 11.48
C VAL A 362 -2.80 7.51 10.23
N ILE A 363 -1.69 6.80 9.96
CA ILE A 363 -1.61 5.86 8.84
C ILE A 363 -2.65 4.76 8.99
N GLY A 364 -2.84 4.24 10.22
CA GLY A 364 -3.88 3.26 10.52
C GLY A 364 -5.29 3.78 10.23
N ILE A 365 -5.60 5.00 10.67
CA ILE A 365 -6.91 5.63 10.43
C ILE A 365 -7.19 5.78 8.92
N GLY A 366 -6.27 6.38 8.18
CA GLY A 366 -6.47 6.59 6.74
C GLY A 366 -6.44 5.29 5.94
N GLY A 367 -5.58 4.33 6.34
CA GLY A 367 -5.54 3.00 5.74
C GLY A 367 -6.86 2.24 5.93
N MET A 368 -7.48 2.31 7.12
CA MET A 368 -8.82 1.76 7.36
C MET A 368 -9.86 2.45 6.46
N ALA A 369 -9.82 3.78 6.32
CA ALA A 369 -10.74 4.49 5.43
C ALA A 369 -10.60 4.01 3.98
N GLY A 370 -9.36 3.82 3.50
CA GLY A 370 -9.08 3.22 2.18
C GLY A 370 -9.64 1.80 2.05
N ALA A 371 -9.44 0.96 3.08
CA ALA A 371 -9.97 -0.41 3.09
C ALA A 371 -11.50 -0.44 3.06
N VAL A 372 -12.18 0.44 3.81
CA VAL A 372 -13.65 0.59 3.76
C VAL A 372 -14.10 0.98 2.35
N GLY A 373 -13.45 1.96 1.73
CA GLY A 373 -13.72 2.32 0.34
C GLY A 373 -13.51 1.15 -0.62
N GLY A 374 -12.44 0.38 -0.41
CA GLY A 374 -12.12 -0.83 -1.17
C GLY A 374 -13.11 -1.99 -0.97
N ILE A 375 -13.91 -2.00 0.10
CA ILE A 375 -15.01 -2.95 0.31
C ILE A 375 -16.29 -2.45 -0.37
N LEU A 376 -16.60 -1.16 -0.23
CA LEU A 376 -17.84 -0.57 -0.74
C LEU A 376 -17.86 -0.44 -2.28
N PHE A 377 -16.74 -0.06 -2.87
CA PHE A 377 -16.66 0.21 -4.31
C PHE A 377 -16.91 -1.05 -5.18
N PRO A 378 -16.39 -2.25 -4.86
CA PRO A 378 -16.74 -3.49 -5.53
C PRO A 378 -18.26 -3.77 -5.60
N LEU A 379 -18.99 -3.49 -4.54
CA LEU A 379 -20.44 -3.65 -4.53
C LEU A 379 -21.10 -2.68 -5.54
N PHE A 380 -20.63 -1.45 -5.57
CA PHE A 380 -21.10 -0.45 -6.54
C PHE A 380 -20.75 -0.83 -7.99
N ILE A 381 -19.52 -1.33 -8.23
CA ILE A 381 -19.10 -1.82 -9.56
C ILE A 381 -19.97 -2.99 -10.00
N GLY A 382 -20.22 -3.97 -9.12
CA GLY A 382 -21.03 -5.14 -9.42
C GLY A 382 -22.43 -4.72 -9.92
N ASN A 383 -23.09 -3.82 -9.21
CA ASN A 383 -24.42 -3.33 -9.60
C ASN A 383 -24.42 -2.61 -10.95
N ILE A 384 -23.39 -1.78 -11.24
CA ILE A 384 -23.27 -1.11 -12.55
C ILE A 384 -23.08 -2.12 -13.68
N LEU A 385 -22.18 -3.09 -13.49
CA LEU A 385 -21.89 -4.09 -14.53
C LEU A 385 -23.07 -5.01 -14.78
N GLU A 386 -23.80 -5.41 -13.75
CA GLU A 386 -24.99 -6.22 -13.87
C GLU A 386 -26.14 -5.48 -14.59
N ALA A 387 -26.37 -4.22 -14.22
CA ALA A 387 -27.33 -3.37 -14.92
C ALA A 387 -26.96 -3.17 -16.40
N ALA A 388 -25.70 -2.92 -16.71
CA ALA A 388 -25.21 -2.78 -18.07
C ALA A 388 -25.32 -4.09 -18.87
N LYS A 389 -25.01 -5.22 -18.25
CA LYS A 389 -25.17 -6.56 -18.85
C LYS A 389 -26.65 -6.86 -19.17
N SER A 390 -27.56 -6.54 -18.25
CA SER A 390 -28.99 -6.69 -18.44
C SER A 390 -29.55 -5.78 -19.55
N ALA A 391 -28.89 -4.60 -19.75
CA ALA A 391 -29.19 -3.70 -20.87
C ALA A 391 -28.56 -4.13 -22.21
N GLY A 392 -27.83 -5.25 -22.26
CA GLY A 392 -27.27 -5.86 -23.47
C GLY A 392 -25.81 -5.47 -23.80
N ASP A 393 -25.21 -4.52 -23.09
CA ASP A 393 -23.80 -4.14 -23.34
C ASP A 393 -23.04 -3.81 -22.04
N ILE A 394 -22.32 -4.79 -21.51
CA ILE A 394 -21.46 -4.64 -20.32
C ILE A 394 -20.35 -3.59 -20.51
N THR A 395 -19.97 -3.27 -21.76
CA THR A 395 -18.92 -2.27 -22.05
C THR A 395 -19.33 -0.87 -21.60
N ILE A 396 -20.64 -0.58 -21.64
CA ILE A 396 -21.17 0.70 -21.11
C ILE A 396 -20.87 0.81 -19.62
N GLY A 397 -21.07 -0.27 -18.86
CA GLY A 397 -20.75 -0.31 -17.43
C GLY A 397 -19.26 -0.04 -17.16
N TYR A 398 -18.35 -0.68 -17.86
CA TYR A 398 -16.92 -0.42 -17.74
C TYR A 398 -16.56 1.02 -18.10
N ASN A 399 -17.13 1.59 -19.16
CA ASN A 399 -16.88 2.97 -19.56
C ASN A 399 -17.34 3.97 -18.48
N LEU A 400 -18.48 3.71 -17.82
CA LEU A 400 -18.95 4.52 -16.70
C LEU A 400 -17.99 4.44 -15.51
N ILE A 401 -17.52 3.24 -15.16
CA ILE A 401 -16.58 3.03 -14.06
C ILE A 401 -15.24 3.77 -14.36
N PHE A 402 -14.69 3.66 -15.56
CA PHE A 402 -13.50 4.41 -15.96
C PHE A 402 -13.72 5.93 -15.89
N GLY A 403 -14.92 6.42 -16.24
CA GLY A 403 -15.31 7.82 -16.05
C GLY A 403 -15.29 8.24 -14.59
N ILE A 404 -15.84 7.44 -13.68
CA ILE A 404 -15.80 7.69 -12.23
C ILE A 404 -14.35 7.69 -11.73
N CYS A 405 -13.56 6.68 -12.11
CA CYS A 405 -12.14 6.59 -11.74
C CYS A 405 -11.34 7.80 -12.21
N SER A 406 -11.62 8.33 -13.41
CA SER A 406 -10.94 9.50 -13.98
C SER A 406 -11.12 10.77 -13.13
N CYS A 407 -12.27 10.93 -12.48
CA CYS A 407 -12.58 12.10 -11.68
C CYS A 407 -12.18 11.96 -10.20
N ALA A 408 -12.06 10.73 -9.69
CA ALA A 408 -11.89 10.46 -8.27
C ALA A 408 -10.69 11.19 -7.65
N TYR A 409 -9.56 11.22 -8.34
CA TYR A 409 -8.32 11.87 -7.85
C TYR A 409 -8.41 13.39 -7.86
N LEU A 410 -9.02 13.97 -8.88
CA LEU A 410 -9.25 15.42 -8.93
C LEU A 410 -10.22 15.86 -7.82
N VAL A 411 -11.29 15.11 -7.63
CA VAL A 411 -12.25 15.38 -6.52
C VAL A 411 -11.54 15.26 -5.19
N ALA A 412 -10.74 14.20 -4.97
CA ALA A 412 -9.94 14.05 -3.77
C ALA A 412 -8.98 15.24 -3.57
N TRP A 413 -8.27 15.66 -4.61
CA TRP A 413 -7.36 16.80 -4.54
C TRP A 413 -8.08 18.11 -4.20
N ILE A 414 -9.25 18.37 -4.82
CA ILE A 414 -10.09 19.55 -4.56
C ILE A 414 -10.54 19.56 -3.10
N LEU A 415 -11.06 18.44 -2.58
CA LEU A 415 -11.48 18.33 -1.18
C LEU A 415 -10.30 18.54 -0.22
N ILE A 416 -9.16 17.94 -0.49
CA ILE A 416 -7.91 18.15 0.28
C ILE A 416 -7.50 19.62 0.25
N HIS A 417 -7.64 20.29 -0.91
CA HIS A 417 -7.31 21.70 -1.06
C HIS A 417 -8.15 22.58 -0.15
N PHE A 418 -9.46 22.35 -0.08
CA PHE A 418 -10.36 23.13 0.76
C PHE A 418 -10.18 22.85 2.26
N ILE A 419 -9.92 21.60 2.63
CA ILE A 419 -9.76 21.22 4.05
C ILE A 419 -8.45 21.76 4.64
N ASN A 420 -7.35 21.65 3.91
CA ASN A 420 -6.04 22.13 4.36
C ASN A 420 -5.23 22.76 3.20
N PRO A 421 -5.51 24.03 2.86
CA PRO A 421 -4.87 24.71 1.73
C PRO A 421 -3.36 24.75 1.78
N THR A 422 -2.79 24.86 2.98
CA THR A 422 -1.34 24.97 3.20
C THR A 422 -0.68 23.67 3.63
N MET A 423 -1.44 22.56 3.77
CA MET A 423 -0.95 21.31 4.35
C MET A 423 -0.13 21.54 5.62
N SER A 424 -0.59 22.48 6.46
CA SER A 424 0.12 22.85 7.69
C SER A 424 0.19 21.67 8.66
N PRO A 425 1.32 21.52 9.39
CA PRO A 425 1.44 20.51 10.43
C PRO A 425 0.33 20.59 11.48
N ALA A 426 -0.01 19.46 12.07
CA ALA A 426 -0.94 19.40 13.18
C ALA A 426 -0.30 20.09 14.40
N LYS A 427 -0.97 21.09 14.96
CA LYS A 427 -0.52 21.71 16.21
C LYS A 427 -0.64 20.67 17.33
N GLY A 428 0.33 20.64 18.22
CA GLY A 428 0.35 19.75 19.38
C GLY A 428 -0.86 19.95 20.30
#